data_f050930759b9347dd2b61b6994b65f53
#
_entry.id   f050930759b9347dd2b61b6994b65f53
#
_cell.length_a   1.000
_cell.length_b   1.000
_cell.length_c   1.000
_cell.angle_alpha   90.00
_cell.angle_beta   90.00
_cell.angle_gamma   90.00
#
_symmetry.space_group_name_H-M   'P 1'
#
loop_
_entity.id
_entity.type
_entity.pdbx_description
1 polymer ?
#
loop_
_entity_poly.entity_id
_entity_poly.type
_entity_poly.pdbx_seq_one_letter_code
_entity_poly.pdbx_strand_id
1 'polypeptide(L)'
;MLLSARDPAAAAQLRVVIPALRETRRFALTVAASEPALDILEVAGEAPVPFALPDGSSVLASRAEPAPMLAAATSLLQRLDPDALVVGVSSLGAGIDEALLACAGDRPTFALQDYPGDANAIGSAYAGLYFVRDEPAAQLTRERFGVTARPVGSLRHARYAALDVAALRAASRAALGVTDGRPVVGFFAQPAAIPGQAAAFGRLVSALAAEVPHALIVLREHPKSLEQAQMHLAALRRAGLDVRDASADDTAEPALAACDVVTTCFSTTSMDYAFLSARAETPLGVVLFLLTEPATREFMRAEGVGDPDGVLAGLGLVAREPGEVGPLLAAALGAETRRAYHEASRRLPARADIEAIVRLVGEAAEARVLRTAASA
;
A
#
# COMPACT_ATOMS: atom_id res chain seq x y z
N MET A 1 -6.49 13.56 20.74
CA MET A 1 -6.74 12.99 19.41
C MET A 1 -6.52 11.49 19.44
N LEU A 2 -7.29 10.73 18.68
CA LEU A 2 -7.08 9.29 18.51
C LEU A 2 -6.65 9.01 17.06
N LEU A 3 -5.54 8.26 16.91
CA LEU A 3 -5.07 7.78 15.62
C LEU A 3 -5.27 6.27 15.56
N SER A 4 -5.59 5.71 14.39
CA SER A 4 -5.77 4.26 14.28
C SER A 4 -5.21 3.68 12.99
N ALA A 5 -4.81 2.39 13.07
CA ALA A 5 -4.39 1.60 11.93
C ALA A 5 -4.66 0.11 12.14
N ARG A 6 -5.09 -0.56 11.07
CA ARG A 6 -5.11 -2.03 10.97
C ARG A 6 -4.02 -2.55 10.06
N ASP A 7 -3.83 -1.93 8.91
CA ASP A 7 -2.97 -2.45 7.84
C ASP A 7 -1.54 -1.88 7.90
N PRO A 8 -0.54 -2.62 7.36
CA PRO A 8 0.86 -2.17 7.34
C PRO A 8 1.03 -0.81 6.66
N ALA A 9 0.27 -0.54 5.60
CA ALA A 9 0.33 0.72 4.88
C ALA A 9 -0.16 1.89 5.74
N ALA A 10 -1.25 1.71 6.48
CA ALA A 10 -1.76 2.69 7.44
C ALA A 10 -0.75 2.94 8.57
N ALA A 11 -0.15 1.88 9.13
CA ALA A 11 0.90 2.02 10.14
C ALA A 11 2.10 2.81 9.60
N ALA A 12 2.54 2.53 8.37
CA ALA A 12 3.64 3.27 7.74
C ALA A 12 3.32 4.77 7.57
N GLN A 13 2.08 5.13 7.25
CA GLN A 13 1.62 6.52 7.18
C GLN A 13 1.58 7.17 8.57
N LEU A 14 1.05 6.49 9.58
CA LEU A 14 1.00 6.98 10.95
C LEU A 14 2.40 7.27 11.52
N ARG A 15 3.40 6.44 11.19
CA ARG A 15 4.80 6.67 11.58
C ARG A 15 5.36 8.02 11.09
N VAL A 16 4.77 8.61 10.06
CA VAL A 16 5.13 9.93 9.55
C VAL A 16 4.32 11.03 10.24
N VAL A 17 3.03 10.80 10.46
CA VAL A 17 2.11 11.81 11.00
C VAL A 17 2.25 11.99 12.51
N ILE A 18 2.47 10.90 13.28
CA ILE A 18 2.56 10.93 14.75
C ILE A 18 3.67 11.87 15.24
N PRO A 19 4.93 11.75 14.76
CA PRO A 19 6.00 12.66 15.18
C PRO A 19 5.67 14.14 14.91
N ALA A 20 5.13 14.42 13.72
CA ALA A 20 4.79 15.78 13.33
C ALA A 20 3.67 16.38 14.20
N LEU A 21 2.66 15.61 14.56
CA LEU A 21 1.63 16.04 15.51
C LEU A 21 2.21 16.24 16.92
N ARG A 22 3.12 15.39 17.40
CA ARG A 22 3.77 15.52 18.70
C ARG A 22 4.67 16.76 18.81
N GLU A 23 5.38 17.10 17.75
CA GLU A 23 6.24 18.28 17.68
C GLU A 23 5.46 19.59 17.94
N THR A 24 4.19 19.63 17.60
CA THR A 24 3.33 20.80 17.88
C THR A 24 3.13 21.04 19.38
N ARG A 25 3.24 20.02 20.22
CA ARG A 25 2.93 20.03 21.67
C ARG A 25 1.52 20.54 22.02
N ARG A 26 0.62 20.55 21.04
CA ARG A 26 -0.77 21.07 21.21
C ARG A 26 -1.75 19.99 21.61
N PHE A 27 -1.41 18.71 21.37
CA PHE A 27 -2.37 17.62 21.46
C PHE A 27 -1.81 16.43 22.26
N ALA A 28 -2.65 15.86 23.12
CA ALA A 28 -2.44 14.51 23.62
C ALA A 28 -2.84 13.51 22.54
N LEU A 29 -1.91 12.63 22.17
CA LEU A 29 -2.12 11.61 21.14
C LEU A 29 -2.28 10.24 21.77
N THR A 30 -3.30 9.51 21.36
CA THR A 30 -3.46 8.09 21.62
C THR A 30 -3.47 7.38 20.29
N VAL A 31 -2.74 6.28 20.19
CA VAL A 31 -2.74 5.42 19.01
C VAL A 31 -3.47 4.14 19.38
N ALA A 32 -4.38 3.66 18.54
CA ALA A 32 -5.01 2.35 18.67
C ALA A 32 -4.72 1.54 17.41
N ALA A 33 -4.46 0.25 17.55
CA ALA A 33 -4.12 -0.57 16.41
C ALA A 33 -4.62 -2.01 16.54
N SER A 34 -4.88 -2.62 15.39
CA SER A 34 -5.06 -4.07 15.25
C SER A 34 -3.88 -4.66 14.50
N GLU A 35 -3.71 -5.99 14.57
CA GLU A 35 -2.73 -6.68 13.75
C GLU A 35 -3.04 -6.55 12.23
N PRO A 36 -2.00 -6.40 11.41
CA PRO A 36 -0.57 -6.40 11.69
C PRO A 36 0.03 -5.00 12.00
N ALA A 37 -0.77 -3.92 12.00
CA ALA A 37 -0.28 -2.57 12.29
C ALA A 37 0.19 -2.42 13.74
N LEU A 38 -0.38 -3.19 14.66
CA LEU A 38 0.01 -3.19 16.08
C LEU A 38 1.50 -3.46 16.23
N ASP A 39 1.99 -4.60 15.74
CA ASP A 39 3.40 -4.98 15.80
C ASP A 39 4.32 -3.94 15.14
N ILE A 40 3.91 -3.41 13.97
CA ILE A 40 4.71 -2.43 13.23
C ILE A 40 4.88 -1.12 14.02
N LEU A 41 3.83 -0.70 14.72
CA LEU A 41 3.87 0.52 15.53
C LEU A 41 4.65 0.30 16.83
N GLU A 42 4.54 -0.86 17.48
CA GLU A 42 5.33 -1.21 18.64
C GLU A 42 6.84 -1.25 18.33
N VAL A 43 7.23 -1.90 17.23
CA VAL A 43 8.62 -1.91 16.75
C VAL A 43 9.11 -0.49 16.44
N ALA A 44 8.23 0.42 16.05
CA ALA A 44 8.55 1.82 15.83
C ALA A 44 8.66 2.66 17.13
N GLY A 45 8.47 2.04 18.30
CA GLY A 45 8.55 2.71 19.60
C GLY A 45 7.26 3.39 20.04
N GLU A 46 6.14 3.12 19.38
CA GLU A 46 4.82 3.52 19.83
C GLU A 46 4.28 2.56 20.88
N ALA A 47 3.33 3.00 21.69
CA ALA A 47 2.60 2.17 22.65
C ALA A 47 1.11 2.18 22.30
N PRO A 48 0.70 1.50 21.23
CA PRO A 48 -0.68 1.53 20.78
C PRO A 48 -1.59 0.79 21.74
N VAL A 49 -2.81 1.28 21.89
CA VAL A 49 -3.89 0.56 22.56
C VAL A 49 -4.32 -0.58 21.63
N PRO A 50 -4.20 -1.86 22.06
CA PRO A 50 -4.63 -2.97 21.23
C PRO A 50 -6.14 -2.93 20.98
N PHE A 51 -6.54 -3.14 19.75
CA PHE A 51 -7.93 -3.32 19.34
C PHE A 51 -8.10 -4.70 18.73
N ALA A 52 -8.58 -5.65 19.54
CA ALA A 52 -8.82 -6.99 19.09
C ALA A 52 -10.00 -7.04 18.10
N LEU A 53 -9.79 -7.65 16.94
CA LEU A 53 -10.88 -7.99 16.04
C LEU A 53 -11.58 -9.27 16.56
N PRO A 54 -12.91 -9.36 16.43
CA PRO A 54 -13.70 -10.48 17.02
C PRO A 54 -13.24 -11.88 16.62
N ASP A 55 -12.69 -12.02 15.41
CA ASP A 55 -12.35 -13.33 14.83
C ASP A 55 -10.84 -13.54 14.60
N GLY A 56 -10.00 -12.78 15.26
CA GLY A 56 -8.56 -12.98 15.21
C GLY A 56 -7.99 -12.92 13.79
N SER A 57 -7.88 -11.73 13.23
CA SER A 57 -6.78 -11.46 12.32
C SER A 57 -6.84 -11.79 10.84
N SER A 58 -7.80 -12.44 10.24
CA SER A 58 -7.71 -12.54 8.77
C SER A 58 -8.33 -11.32 8.11
N VAL A 59 -7.61 -10.71 7.19
CA VAL A 59 -8.06 -9.61 6.33
C VAL A 59 -9.40 -9.93 5.65
N LEU A 60 -9.66 -11.21 5.36
CA LEU A 60 -10.89 -11.70 4.75
C LEU A 60 -12.00 -12.01 5.77
N ALA A 61 -11.66 -12.22 7.03
CA ALA A 61 -12.63 -12.47 8.11
C ALA A 61 -13.36 -11.21 8.57
N SER A 62 -12.90 -10.03 8.19
CA SER A 62 -13.56 -8.75 8.50
C SER A 62 -14.89 -8.54 7.76
N ARG A 63 -15.35 -9.53 6.99
CA ARG A 63 -16.75 -9.66 6.54
C ARG A 63 -17.69 -10.19 7.64
N ALA A 64 -17.17 -10.50 8.83
CA ALA A 64 -17.93 -10.82 10.02
C ALA A 64 -18.89 -9.69 10.39
N GLU A 65 -19.91 -10.01 11.16
CA GLU A 65 -20.89 -9.02 11.62
C GLU A 65 -20.19 -7.82 12.28
N PRO A 66 -20.49 -6.58 11.86
CA PRO A 66 -19.79 -5.40 12.35
C PRO A 66 -20.15 -5.07 13.83
N ALA A 67 -21.20 -5.65 14.39
CA ALA A 67 -21.71 -5.30 15.72
C ALA A 67 -20.64 -5.41 16.85
N PRO A 68 -19.85 -6.47 16.98
CA PRO A 68 -18.80 -6.54 18.03
C PRO A 68 -17.71 -5.48 17.84
N MET A 69 -17.30 -5.19 16.59
CA MET A 69 -16.33 -4.13 16.30
C MET A 69 -16.88 -2.74 16.66
N LEU A 70 -18.14 -2.48 16.32
CA LEU A 70 -18.81 -1.21 16.66
C LEU A 70 -18.94 -1.03 18.17
N ALA A 71 -19.27 -2.09 18.90
CA ALA A 71 -19.33 -2.04 20.37
C ALA A 71 -17.95 -1.73 20.98
N ALA A 72 -16.89 -2.37 20.48
CA ALA A 72 -15.52 -2.11 20.93
C ALA A 72 -15.07 -0.67 20.59
N ALA A 73 -15.36 -0.20 19.38
CA ALA A 73 -15.06 1.18 18.95
C ALA A 73 -15.82 2.21 19.80
N THR A 74 -17.10 1.97 20.07
CA THR A 74 -17.90 2.83 20.96
C THR A 74 -17.31 2.91 22.36
N SER A 75 -16.95 1.77 22.96
CA SER A 75 -16.32 1.71 24.28
C SER A 75 -14.97 2.45 24.31
N LEU A 76 -14.15 2.30 23.26
CA LEU A 76 -12.88 3.00 23.14
C LEU A 76 -13.07 4.52 23.05
N LEU A 77 -14.00 4.98 22.21
CA LEU A 77 -14.31 6.40 22.07
C LEU A 77 -14.91 7.04 23.32
N GLN A 78 -15.75 6.31 24.05
CA GLN A 78 -16.28 6.78 25.33
C GLN A 78 -15.19 6.91 26.40
N ARG A 79 -14.26 5.96 26.46
CA ARG A 79 -13.17 5.97 27.44
C ARG A 79 -12.14 7.05 27.17
N LEU A 80 -11.81 7.30 25.90
CA LEU A 80 -10.75 8.25 25.49
C LEU A 80 -11.29 9.65 25.21
N ASP A 81 -12.55 9.78 24.85
CA ASP A 81 -13.21 11.00 24.39
C ASP A 81 -12.32 11.93 23.52
N PRO A 82 -11.82 11.44 22.38
CA PRO A 82 -10.89 12.20 21.56
C PRO A 82 -11.60 13.36 20.84
N ASP A 83 -10.92 14.51 20.69
CA ASP A 83 -11.45 15.68 19.97
C ASP A 83 -11.42 15.53 18.46
N ALA A 84 -10.60 14.60 17.91
CA ALA A 84 -10.53 14.28 16.50
C ALA A 84 -10.03 12.85 16.31
N LEU A 85 -10.41 12.25 15.16
CA LEU A 85 -9.95 10.94 14.72
C LEU A 85 -9.11 11.09 13.45
N VAL A 86 -7.94 10.42 13.42
CA VAL A 86 -7.12 10.24 12.22
C VAL A 86 -6.95 8.75 12.02
N VAL A 87 -7.58 8.20 11.00
CA VAL A 87 -7.63 6.75 10.77
C VAL A 87 -6.89 6.37 9.50
N GLY A 88 -6.44 5.12 9.42
CA GLY A 88 -6.04 4.51 8.16
C GLY A 88 -7.24 4.20 7.28
N VAL A 89 -7.01 3.46 6.21
CA VAL A 89 -8.03 2.77 5.43
C VAL A 89 -7.70 1.29 5.48
N SER A 90 -8.64 0.49 5.97
CA SER A 90 -8.47 -0.96 6.03
C SER A 90 -8.72 -1.56 4.65
N SER A 91 -7.75 -2.29 4.10
CA SER A 91 -7.89 -2.98 2.82
C SER A 91 -8.63 -4.31 2.97
N LEU A 92 -9.42 -4.67 1.97
CA LEU A 92 -10.14 -5.94 1.88
C LEU A 92 -11.10 -6.19 3.05
N GLY A 93 -11.87 -5.17 3.43
CA GLY A 93 -12.91 -5.24 4.45
C GLY A 93 -12.71 -4.26 5.60
N ALA A 94 -13.76 -4.03 6.37
CA ALA A 94 -13.75 -3.09 7.47
C ALA A 94 -12.92 -3.58 8.67
N GLY A 95 -12.28 -2.66 9.38
CA GLY A 95 -11.52 -2.90 10.58
C GLY A 95 -11.76 -1.84 11.65
N ILE A 96 -10.76 -1.66 12.53
CA ILE A 96 -10.80 -0.62 13.57
C ILE A 96 -11.07 0.77 12.98
N ASP A 97 -10.45 1.06 11.83
CA ASP A 97 -10.51 2.36 11.18
C ASP A 97 -11.95 2.74 10.84
N GLU A 98 -12.65 1.85 10.14
CA GLU A 98 -14.05 2.02 9.75
C GLU A 98 -15.02 1.93 10.94
N ALA A 99 -14.71 1.11 11.94
CA ALA A 99 -15.52 1.02 13.15
C ALA A 99 -15.46 2.32 13.96
N LEU A 100 -14.29 2.93 14.06
CA LEU A 100 -14.15 4.25 14.71
C LEU A 100 -14.87 5.34 13.93
N LEU A 101 -14.80 5.34 12.59
CA LEU A 101 -15.56 6.28 11.76
C LEU A 101 -17.06 6.14 11.97
N ALA A 102 -17.57 4.90 11.99
CA ALA A 102 -19.00 4.64 12.20
C ALA A 102 -19.52 5.07 13.59
N CYS A 103 -18.63 5.11 14.59
CA CYS A 103 -18.97 5.51 15.95
C CYS A 103 -18.52 6.93 16.31
N ALA A 104 -18.00 7.71 15.35
CA ALA A 104 -17.36 9.00 15.59
C ALA A 104 -18.30 10.08 16.18
N GLY A 105 -19.60 10.02 15.88
CA GLY A 105 -20.56 11.05 16.28
C GLY A 105 -20.25 12.39 15.61
N ASP A 106 -20.12 13.46 16.40
CA ASP A 106 -19.81 14.82 15.94
C ASP A 106 -18.32 15.14 15.83
N ARG A 107 -17.46 14.14 16.10
CA ARG A 107 -16.02 14.30 16.05
C ARG A 107 -15.52 14.51 14.63
N PRO A 108 -14.64 15.48 14.37
CA PRO A 108 -13.98 15.59 13.07
C PRO A 108 -13.14 14.33 12.79
N THR A 109 -13.30 13.82 11.56
CA THR A 109 -12.69 12.56 11.13
C THR A 109 -11.85 12.76 9.87
N PHE A 110 -10.69 12.17 9.87
CA PHE A 110 -9.71 12.23 8.79
C PHE A 110 -9.24 10.82 8.45
N ALA A 111 -9.10 10.50 7.17
CA ALA A 111 -8.54 9.22 6.72
C ALA A 111 -7.28 9.42 5.90
N LEU A 112 -6.28 8.57 6.13
CA LEU A 112 -5.03 8.51 5.36
C LEU A 112 -5.16 7.42 4.30
N GLN A 113 -5.38 7.81 3.04
CA GLN A 113 -5.54 6.86 1.93
C GLN A 113 -4.18 6.38 1.43
N ASP A 114 -3.99 5.06 1.30
CA ASP A 114 -2.78 4.47 0.71
C ASP A 114 -2.93 4.22 -0.80
N TYR A 115 -3.98 3.53 -1.20
CA TYR A 115 -4.25 3.23 -2.61
C TYR A 115 -5.24 4.22 -3.21
N PRO A 116 -4.98 4.79 -4.41
CA PRO A 116 -5.87 5.77 -5.04
C PRO A 116 -7.29 5.26 -5.22
N GLY A 117 -8.25 6.05 -4.77
CA GLY A 117 -9.65 5.70 -4.89
C GLY A 117 -10.09 4.54 -3.99
N ASP A 118 -9.35 4.24 -2.93
CA ASP A 118 -9.72 3.27 -1.90
C ASP A 118 -10.34 3.99 -0.71
N ALA A 119 -11.51 3.55 -0.29
CA ALA A 119 -12.17 3.97 0.94
C ALA A 119 -13.12 2.86 1.40
N ASN A 120 -13.10 2.56 2.67
CA ASN A 120 -13.99 1.60 3.28
C ASN A 120 -14.93 2.26 4.27
N ALA A 121 -16.08 1.63 4.51
CA ALA A 121 -17.06 2.12 5.47
C ALA A 121 -17.85 0.96 6.08
N ILE A 122 -18.27 1.11 7.33
CA ILE A 122 -19.37 0.33 7.91
C ILE A 122 -20.64 1.16 7.76
N GLY A 123 -21.62 0.62 7.06
CA GLY A 123 -22.76 1.39 6.60
C GLY A 123 -22.34 2.41 5.55
N SER A 124 -22.63 3.68 5.79
CA SER A 124 -22.20 4.79 4.92
C SER A 124 -21.29 5.78 5.68
N ALA A 125 -20.62 5.31 6.74
CA ALA A 125 -19.80 6.14 7.60
C ALA A 125 -18.38 6.29 7.03
N TYR A 126 -18.20 7.27 6.17
CA TYR A 126 -16.89 7.69 5.64
C TYR A 126 -16.27 8.79 6.51
N ALA A 127 -14.96 8.99 6.39
CA ALA A 127 -14.29 10.13 7.02
C ALA A 127 -14.75 11.46 6.40
N GLY A 128 -14.77 12.52 7.21
CA GLY A 128 -15.13 13.87 6.75
C GLY A 128 -14.11 14.44 5.75
N LEU A 129 -12.84 14.00 5.82
CA LEU A 129 -11.79 14.38 4.87
C LEU A 129 -10.80 13.22 4.68
N TYR A 130 -10.54 12.88 3.41
CA TYR A 130 -9.51 11.96 3.01
C TYR A 130 -8.25 12.71 2.58
N PHE A 131 -7.11 12.38 3.18
CA PHE A 131 -5.80 12.80 2.70
C PHE A 131 -5.31 11.78 1.69
N VAL A 132 -5.07 12.24 0.47
CA VAL A 132 -4.77 11.38 -0.67
C VAL A 132 -3.46 11.78 -1.34
N ARG A 133 -2.93 10.92 -2.19
CA ARG A 133 -1.63 11.09 -2.83
C ARG A 133 -1.55 12.34 -3.73
N ASP A 134 -2.49 12.52 -4.65
CA ASP A 134 -2.49 13.53 -5.71
C ASP A 134 -3.91 13.90 -6.15
N GLU A 135 -4.03 14.87 -7.06
CA GLU A 135 -5.34 15.31 -7.55
C GLU A 135 -6.11 14.21 -8.32
N PRO A 136 -5.48 13.36 -9.16
CA PRO A 136 -6.17 12.21 -9.73
C PRO A 136 -6.77 11.28 -8.67
N ALA A 137 -6.04 10.99 -7.60
CA ALA A 137 -6.55 10.19 -6.48
C ALA A 137 -7.70 10.89 -5.76
N ALA A 138 -7.62 12.23 -5.58
CA ALA A 138 -8.68 13.01 -4.97
C ALA A 138 -9.96 13.01 -5.82
N GLN A 139 -9.81 13.20 -7.13
CA GLN A 139 -10.92 13.15 -8.06
C GLN A 139 -11.61 11.78 -8.03
N LEU A 140 -10.81 10.71 -8.14
CA LEU A 140 -11.32 9.34 -8.12
C LEU A 140 -12.06 9.02 -6.81
N THR A 141 -11.52 9.46 -5.68
CA THR A 141 -12.13 9.25 -4.36
C THR A 141 -13.46 9.99 -4.22
N ARG A 142 -13.53 11.25 -4.70
CA ARG A 142 -14.76 12.04 -4.73
C ARG A 142 -15.82 11.40 -5.64
N GLU A 143 -15.43 10.98 -6.83
CA GLU A 143 -16.36 10.38 -7.80
C GLU A 143 -16.93 9.04 -7.34
N ARG A 144 -16.10 8.21 -6.69
CA ARG A 144 -16.53 6.87 -6.24
C ARG A 144 -17.37 6.89 -4.97
N PHE A 145 -17.07 7.78 -4.03
CA PHE A 145 -17.62 7.71 -2.69
C PHE A 145 -18.38 8.98 -2.27
N GLY A 146 -18.34 10.06 -3.05
CA GLY A 146 -18.99 11.32 -2.71
C GLY A 146 -18.39 12.04 -1.50
N VAL A 147 -17.14 11.72 -1.13
CA VAL A 147 -16.46 12.25 0.05
C VAL A 147 -15.51 13.40 -0.29
N THR A 148 -15.14 14.20 0.71
CA THR A 148 -14.10 15.23 0.54
C THR A 148 -12.71 14.59 0.52
N ALA A 149 -11.90 14.94 -0.46
CA ALA A 149 -10.54 14.45 -0.58
C ALA A 149 -9.57 15.60 -0.91
N ARG A 150 -8.39 15.59 -0.25
CA ARG A 150 -7.34 16.59 -0.39
C ARG A 150 -5.99 15.95 -0.72
N PRO A 151 -5.33 16.37 -1.79
CA PRO A 151 -3.98 15.95 -2.11
C PRO A 151 -2.98 16.46 -1.06
N VAL A 152 -2.14 15.55 -0.55
CA VAL A 152 -1.07 15.84 0.41
C VAL A 152 0.25 15.12 0.08
N GLY A 153 0.34 14.46 -1.07
CA GLY A 153 1.46 13.58 -1.38
C GLY A 153 1.36 12.21 -0.71
N SER A 154 2.34 11.36 -0.95
CA SER A 154 2.38 10.04 -0.34
C SER A 154 3.22 10.04 0.94
N LEU A 155 2.56 9.86 2.08
CA LEU A 155 3.20 9.80 3.40
C LEU A 155 4.16 8.62 3.50
N ARG A 156 3.74 7.44 3.04
CA ARG A 156 4.55 6.22 3.07
C ARG A 156 5.87 6.37 2.34
N HIS A 157 5.89 7.12 1.23
CA HIS A 157 7.07 7.33 0.41
C HIS A 157 7.84 8.62 0.74
N ALA A 158 7.44 9.37 1.76
CA ALA A 158 8.13 10.61 2.16
C ALA A 158 9.62 10.37 2.44
N ARG A 159 9.95 9.21 3.04
CA ARG A 159 11.34 8.80 3.33
C ARG A 159 12.20 8.59 2.07
N TYR A 160 11.59 8.34 0.91
CA TYR A 160 12.33 8.12 -0.33
C TYR A 160 13.01 9.39 -0.85
N ALA A 161 12.63 10.56 -0.35
CA ALA A 161 13.31 11.81 -0.68
C ALA A 161 14.79 11.85 -0.25
N ALA A 162 15.17 11.03 0.74
CA ALA A 162 16.53 10.91 1.25
C ALA A 162 17.31 9.72 0.66
N LEU A 163 16.69 8.91 -0.21
CA LEU A 163 17.35 7.74 -0.77
C LEU A 163 18.23 8.11 -1.97
N ASP A 164 19.48 7.64 -1.93
CA ASP A 164 20.30 7.53 -3.14
C ASP A 164 19.90 6.24 -3.87
N VAL A 165 19.00 6.37 -4.82
CA VAL A 165 18.43 5.23 -5.55
C VAL A 165 19.49 4.56 -6.45
N ALA A 166 20.46 5.32 -6.96
CA ALA A 166 21.54 4.77 -7.78
C ALA A 166 22.47 3.88 -6.95
N ALA A 167 22.89 4.37 -5.77
CA ALA A 167 23.70 3.60 -4.83
C ALA A 167 22.93 2.36 -4.32
N LEU A 168 21.64 2.52 -3.98
CA LEU A 168 20.79 1.41 -3.55
C LEU A 168 20.70 0.33 -4.65
N ARG A 169 20.44 0.72 -5.91
CA ARG A 169 20.38 -0.22 -7.03
C ARG A 169 21.72 -0.95 -7.23
N ALA A 170 22.84 -0.22 -7.23
CA ALA A 170 24.15 -0.81 -7.39
C ALA A 170 24.46 -1.82 -6.28
N ALA A 171 24.23 -1.47 -5.02
CA ALA A 171 24.44 -2.35 -3.87
C ALA A 171 23.52 -3.58 -3.93
N SER A 172 22.24 -3.40 -4.26
CA SER A 172 21.28 -4.50 -4.35
C SER A 172 21.62 -5.48 -5.45
N ARG A 173 22.00 -5.00 -6.65
CA ARG A 173 22.42 -5.87 -7.76
C ARG A 173 23.72 -6.61 -7.43
N ALA A 174 24.67 -5.96 -6.78
CA ALA A 174 25.92 -6.59 -6.32
C ALA A 174 25.62 -7.71 -5.29
N ALA A 175 24.75 -7.47 -4.32
CA ALA A 175 24.31 -8.47 -3.33
C ALA A 175 23.63 -9.68 -3.98
N LEU A 176 22.91 -9.47 -5.08
CA LEU A 176 22.31 -10.54 -5.88
C LEU A 176 23.29 -11.23 -6.83
N GLY A 177 24.54 -10.78 -6.90
CA GLY A 177 25.55 -11.32 -7.81
C GLY A 177 25.34 -10.95 -9.28
N VAL A 178 24.62 -9.86 -9.57
CA VAL A 178 24.38 -9.39 -10.94
C VAL A 178 25.49 -8.43 -11.36
N THR A 179 26.50 -8.97 -12.04
CA THR A 179 27.69 -8.23 -12.52
C THR A 179 27.77 -8.13 -14.04
N ASP A 180 26.99 -8.91 -14.75
CA ASP A 180 27.01 -9.10 -16.20
C ASP A 180 25.97 -8.28 -16.97
N GLY A 181 25.21 -7.43 -16.27
CA GLY A 181 24.17 -6.61 -16.89
C GLY A 181 22.91 -7.36 -17.30
N ARG A 182 22.77 -8.65 -16.95
CA ARG A 182 21.56 -9.45 -17.23
C ARG A 182 20.30 -8.82 -16.61
N PRO A 183 19.13 -9.03 -17.21
CA PRO A 183 17.86 -8.56 -16.66
C PRO A 183 17.58 -9.15 -15.28
N VAL A 184 16.97 -8.36 -14.41
CA VAL A 184 16.41 -8.78 -13.12
C VAL A 184 14.91 -8.61 -13.16
N VAL A 185 14.16 -9.70 -13.02
CA VAL A 185 12.69 -9.67 -12.99
C VAL A 185 12.21 -10.09 -11.62
N GLY A 186 11.49 -9.21 -10.93
CA GLY A 186 10.92 -9.49 -9.62
C GLY A 186 9.48 -9.97 -9.71
N PHE A 187 9.11 -11.01 -8.96
CA PHE A 187 7.72 -11.34 -8.65
C PHE A 187 7.45 -11.00 -7.19
N PHE A 188 6.55 -10.04 -6.97
CA PHE A 188 6.11 -9.57 -5.66
C PHE A 188 4.69 -10.06 -5.42
N ALA A 189 4.60 -11.13 -4.63
CA ALA A 189 3.35 -11.83 -4.39
C ALA A 189 2.39 -11.03 -3.52
N GLN A 190 1.13 -11.39 -3.60
CA GLN A 190 0.06 -10.97 -2.71
C GLN A 190 -0.29 -12.12 -1.75
N PRO A 191 -1.15 -11.90 -0.73
CA PRO A 191 -1.61 -12.99 0.12
C PRO A 191 -2.11 -14.18 -0.71
N ALA A 192 -1.80 -15.40 -0.28
CA ALA A 192 -2.18 -16.64 -0.99
C ALA A 192 -3.70 -16.78 -1.20
N ALA A 193 -4.49 -16.10 -0.37
CA ALA A 193 -5.95 -16.07 -0.47
C ALA A 193 -6.48 -15.30 -1.70
N ILE A 194 -5.62 -14.55 -2.41
CA ILE A 194 -6.03 -13.82 -3.62
C ILE A 194 -6.29 -14.80 -4.76
N PRO A 195 -7.54 -14.89 -5.27
CA PRO A 195 -7.90 -15.84 -6.31
C PRO A 195 -7.12 -15.58 -7.60
N GLY A 196 -6.68 -16.65 -8.26
CA GLY A 196 -6.00 -16.58 -9.55
C GLY A 196 -4.51 -16.26 -9.50
N GLN A 197 -3.95 -15.80 -8.36
CA GLN A 197 -2.53 -15.45 -8.27
C GLN A 197 -1.59 -16.60 -8.68
N ALA A 198 -1.86 -17.82 -8.23
CA ALA A 198 -1.02 -18.97 -8.58
C ALA A 198 -1.03 -19.28 -10.09
N ALA A 199 -2.19 -19.11 -10.75
CA ALA A 199 -2.28 -19.29 -12.20
C ALA A 199 -1.54 -18.16 -12.95
N ALA A 200 -1.72 -16.91 -12.55
CA ALA A 200 -0.97 -15.78 -13.10
C ALA A 200 0.55 -15.94 -12.92
N PHE A 201 0.99 -16.44 -11.76
CA PHE A 201 2.40 -16.79 -11.54
C PHE A 201 2.88 -17.91 -12.49
N GLY A 202 2.08 -18.95 -12.72
CA GLY A 202 2.40 -19.99 -13.68
C GLY A 202 2.55 -19.47 -15.12
N ARG A 203 1.71 -18.49 -15.53
CA ARG A 203 1.86 -17.78 -16.83
C ARG A 203 3.17 -17.01 -16.90
N LEU A 204 3.51 -16.28 -15.82
CA LEU A 204 4.78 -15.57 -15.73
C LEU A 204 5.97 -16.53 -15.84
N VAL A 205 5.99 -17.64 -15.12
CA VAL A 205 7.08 -18.65 -15.20
C VAL A 205 7.28 -19.13 -16.63
N SER A 206 6.18 -19.44 -17.32
CA SER A 206 6.23 -19.88 -18.73
C SER A 206 6.79 -18.78 -19.66
N ALA A 207 6.34 -17.53 -19.47
CA ALA A 207 6.85 -16.39 -20.25
C ALA A 207 8.32 -16.10 -19.97
N LEU A 208 8.76 -16.16 -18.71
CA LEU A 208 10.18 -15.99 -18.33
C LEU A 208 11.09 -17.03 -18.99
N ALA A 209 10.68 -18.29 -18.97
CA ALA A 209 11.45 -19.38 -19.58
C ALA A 209 11.55 -19.25 -21.11
N ALA A 210 10.52 -18.70 -21.75
CA ALA A 210 10.49 -18.52 -23.20
C ALA A 210 11.23 -17.25 -23.65
N GLU A 211 10.99 -16.10 -23.02
CA GLU A 211 11.41 -14.80 -23.50
C GLU A 211 12.76 -14.34 -22.89
N VAL A 212 13.03 -14.69 -21.63
CA VAL A 212 14.20 -14.19 -20.91
C VAL A 212 14.85 -15.26 -20.00
N PRO A 213 15.20 -16.43 -20.54
CA PRO A 213 15.72 -17.58 -19.74
C PRO A 213 17.02 -17.27 -18.97
N HIS A 214 17.72 -16.21 -19.36
CA HIS A 214 18.98 -15.76 -18.73
C HIS A 214 18.77 -14.72 -17.64
N ALA A 215 17.52 -14.26 -17.42
CA ALA A 215 17.24 -13.29 -16.36
C ALA A 215 17.46 -13.90 -14.96
N LEU A 216 17.87 -13.05 -14.02
CA LEU A 216 17.75 -13.38 -12.61
C LEU A 216 16.32 -13.07 -12.13
N ILE A 217 15.70 -14.04 -11.49
CA ILE A 217 14.38 -13.85 -10.90
C ILE A 217 14.53 -13.55 -9.41
N VAL A 218 13.89 -12.48 -8.94
CA VAL A 218 13.77 -12.15 -7.52
C VAL A 218 12.35 -12.51 -7.09
N LEU A 219 12.22 -13.47 -6.20
CA LEU A 219 10.95 -13.83 -5.59
C LEU A 219 10.80 -13.10 -4.25
N ARG A 220 9.67 -12.43 -4.04
CA ARG A 220 9.30 -11.89 -2.73
C ARG A 220 7.87 -12.26 -2.42
N GLU A 221 7.71 -13.17 -1.47
CA GLU A 221 6.39 -13.55 -0.97
C GLU A 221 5.79 -12.48 -0.08
N HIS A 222 4.47 -12.51 0.00
CA HIS A 222 3.77 -11.66 0.96
C HIS A 222 4.02 -12.18 2.40
N PRO A 223 4.26 -11.31 3.40
CA PRO A 223 4.54 -11.74 4.78
C PRO A 223 3.50 -12.69 5.39
N LYS A 224 2.24 -12.58 4.95
CA LYS A 224 1.15 -13.47 5.39
C LYS A 224 1.12 -14.83 4.67
N SER A 225 2.05 -15.14 3.78
CA SER A 225 2.04 -16.32 2.91
C SER A 225 3.44 -16.85 2.61
N LEU A 226 4.36 -16.71 3.56
CA LEU A 226 5.76 -17.14 3.40
C LEU A 226 5.89 -18.64 3.12
N GLU A 227 4.92 -19.44 3.53
CA GLU A 227 4.84 -20.88 3.24
C GLU A 227 4.74 -21.17 1.73
N GLN A 228 4.29 -20.21 0.91
CA GLN A 228 4.22 -20.37 -0.55
C GLN A 228 5.60 -20.26 -1.23
N ALA A 229 6.59 -19.67 -0.57
CA ALA A 229 7.90 -19.40 -1.15
C ALA A 229 8.56 -20.65 -1.74
N GLN A 230 8.55 -21.76 -0.99
CA GLN A 230 9.17 -23.00 -1.44
C GLN A 230 8.49 -23.57 -2.71
N MET A 231 7.19 -23.46 -2.82
CA MET A 231 6.44 -23.90 -4.00
C MET A 231 6.79 -23.04 -5.23
N HIS A 232 6.82 -21.72 -5.08
CA HIS A 232 7.16 -20.79 -6.16
C HIS A 232 8.62 -20.93 -6.58
N LEU A 233 9.57 -21.06 -5.62
CA LEU A 233 10.98 -21.31 -5.91
C LEU A 233 11.18 -22.63 -6.67
N ALA A 234 10.48 -23.70 -6.26
CA ALA A 234 10.56 -24.99 -6.94
C ALA A 234 10.00 -24.92 -8.38
N ALA A 235 8.96 -24.11 -8.62
CA ALA A 235 8.40 -23.92 -9.96
C ALA A 235 9.38 -23.18 -10.88
N LEU A 236 10.01 -22.09 -10.40
CA LEU A 236 11.03 -21.34 -11.13
C LEU A 236 12.25 -22.19 -11.47
N ARG A 237 12.77 -22.94 -10.49
CA ARG A 237 13.92 -23.84 -10.69
C ARG A 237 13.63 -24.97 -11.67
N ARG A 238 12.41 -25.56 -11.62
CA ARG A 238 11.98 -26.58 -12.60
C ARG A 238 11.89 -26.05 -14.02
N ALA A 239 11.60 -24.75 -14.17
CA ALA A 239 11.63 -24.07 -15.46
C ALA A 239 13.04 -23.68 -15.92
N GLY A 240 14.10 -24.04 -15.16
CA GLY A 240 15.50 -23.76 -15.50
C GLY A 240 15.94 -22.32 -15.21
N LEU A 241 15.14 -21.56 -14.46
CA LEU A 241 15.42 -20.16 -14.16
C LEU A 241 16.34 -19.99 -12.93
N ASP A 242 17.26 -19.03 -12.98
CA ASP A 242 18.04 -18.61 -11.82
C ASP A 242 17.17 -17.73 -10.91
N VAL A 243 17.06 -18.07 -9.62
CA VAL A 243 16.15 -17.40 -8.68
C VAL A 243 16.84 -17.11 -7.36
N ARG A 244 16.54 -15.93 -6.81
CA ARG A 244 16.88 -15.50 -5.45
C ARG A 244 15.58 -15.21 -4.68
N ASP A 245 15.54 -15.72 -3.45
CA ASP A 245 14.45 -15.47 -2.50
C ASP A 245 14.79 -14.23 -1.67
N ALA A 246 13.94 -13.22 -1.76
CA ALA A 246 13.99 -11.98 -0.99
C ALA A 246 12.80 -11.87 -0.01
N SER A 247 12.12 -13.00 0.28
CA SER A 247 10.90 -13.01 1.11
C SER A 247 11.20 -12.72 2.60
N ALA A 248 12.43 -13.03 3.04
CA ALA A 248 12.89 -12.79 4.41
C ALA A 248 13.49 -11.39 4.63
N ASP A 249 13.63 -10.58 3.58
CA ASP A 249 14.19 -9.23 3.73
C ASP A 249 13.23 -8.34 4.52
N ASP A 250 13.76 -7.50 5.41
CA ASP A 250 12.97 -6.59 6.25
C ASP A 250 12.13 -5.62 5.42
N THR A 251 12.67 -5.16 4.30
CA THR A 251 12.00 -4.19 3.41
C THR A 251 12.05 -4.62 1.94
N ALA A 252 11.14 -4.09 1.12
CA ALA A 252 11.07 -4.43 -0.30
C ALA A 252 12.01 -3.60 -1.18
N GLU A 253 12.47 -2.45 -0.70
CA GLU A 253 13.21 -1.48 -1.51
C GLU A 253 14.48 -2.01 -2.15
N PRO A 254 15.35 -2.81 -1.47
CA PRO A 254 16.52 -3.39 -2.12
C PRO A 254 16.16 -4.32 -3.27
N ALA A 255 15.18 -5.20 -3.07
CA ALA A 255 14.70 -6.11 -4.11
C ALA A 255 14.09 -5.35 -5.29
N LEU A 256 13.27 -4.32 -5.01
CA LEU A 256 12.67 -3.45 -6.01
C LEU A 256 13.74 -2.68 -6.81
N ALA A 257 14.69 -2.04 -6.13
CA ALA A 257 15.74 -1.25 -6.78
C ALA A 257 16.61 -2.10 -7.72
N ALA A 258 16.79 -3.38 -7.43
CA ALA A 258 17.54 -4.30 -8.30
C ALA A 258 16.82 -4.62 -9.61
N CYS A 259 15.48 -4.60 -9.63
CA CYS A 259 14.66 -5.08 -10.73
C CYS A 259 14.68 -4.15 -11.95
N ASP A 260 14.63 -4.77 -13.14
CA ASP A 260 14.33 -4.15 -14.42
C ASP A 260 12.84 -4.28 -14.77
N VAL A 261 12.19 -5.34 -14.29
CA VAL A 261 10.74 -5.52 -14.35
C VAL A 261 10.25 -5.99 -12.99
N VAL A 262 9.25 -5.32 -12.45
CA VAL A 262 8.52 -5.71 -11.25
C VAL A 262 7.19 -6.30 -11.67
N THR A 263 6.90 -7.54 -11.29
CA THR A 263 5.64 -8.20 -11.62
C THR A 263 4.81 -8.47 -10.38
N THR A 264 3.51 -8.24 -10.47
CA THR A 264 2.54 -8.50 -9.39
C THR A 264 1.13 -8.54 -9.97
N CYS A 265 0.13 -9.04 -9.24
CA CYS A 265 -1.25 -8.88 -9.69
C CYS A 265 -1.73 -7.41 -9.51
N PHE A 266 -1.82 -6.91 -8.27
CA PHE A 266 -2.25 -5.53 -7.98
C PHE A 266 -1.67 -5.00 -6.64
N SER A 267 -0.49 -5.50 -6.23
CA SER A 267 0.14 -5.10 -4.96
C SER A 267 0.52 -3.62 -4.95
N THR A 268 0.37 -2.98 -3.78
CA THR A 268 0.87 -1.62 -3.52
C THR A 268 2.38 -1.49 -3.68
N THR A 269 3.12 -2.61 -3.72
CA THR A 269 4.55 -2.66 -4.07
C THR A 269 4.85 -2.02 -5.44
N SER A 270 3.87 -2.03 -6.37
CA SER A 270 3.94 -1.30 -7.63
C SER A 270 4.13 0.21 -7.41
N MET A 271 3.49 0.77 -6.38
CA MET A 271 3.66 2.17 -6.01
C MET A 271 5.02 2.43 -5.38
N ASP A 272 5.51 1.51 -4.54
CA ASP A 272 6.88 1.61 -3.99
C ASP A 272 7.89 1.72 -5.13
N TYR A 273 7.73 0.88 -6.17
CA TYR A 273 8.60 0.92 -7.35
C TYR A 273 8.45 2.22 -8.17
N ALA A 274 7.22 2.71 -8.34
CA ALA A 274 6.97 3.96 -9.04
C ALA A 274 7.63 5.16 -8.33
N PHE A 275 7.54 5.21 -6.99
CA PHE A 275 8.19 6.26 -6.21
C PHE A 275 9.73 6.13 -6.18
N LEU A 276 10.29 4.92 -6.19
CA LEU A 276 11.74 4.72 -6.39
C LEU A 276 12.16 5.19 -7.77
N SER A 277 11.42 4.82 -8.82
CA SER A 277 11.67 5.28 -10.19
C SER A 277 11.59 6.80 -10.33
N ALA A 278 10.64 7.45 -9.63
CA ALA A 278 10.52 8.90 -9.62
C ALA A 278 11.75 9.62 -9.03
N ARG A 279 12.51 8.95 -8.15
CA ARG A 279 13.73 9.46 -7.51
C ARG A 279 15.01 9.12 -8.25
N ALA A 280 14.96 8.13 -9.12
CA ALA A 280 16.12 7.75 -9.90
C ALA A 280 16.48 8.82 -10.94
N GLU A 281 17.76 9.01 -11.19
CA GLU A 281 18.24 9.90 -12.27
C GLU A 281 18.02 9.28 -13.65
N THR A 282 18.06 7.95 -13.71
CA THR A 282 17.89 7.16 -14.93
C THR A 282 16.77 6.14 -14.76
N PRO A 283 16.10 5.72 -15.86
CA PRO A 283 15.04 4.73 -15.79
C PRO A 283 15.49 3.43 -15.12
N LEU A 284 14.80 3.02 -14.04
CA LEU A 284 15.08 1.74 -13.36
C LEU A 284 14.54 0.58 -14.19
N GLY A 285 13.25 0.59 -14.46
CA GLY A 285 12.51 -0.46 -15.15
C GLY A 285 11.02 -0.16 -15.20
N VAL A 286 10.19 -1.20 -15.24
CA VAL A 286 8.72 -1.10 -15.46
C VAL A 286 7.98 -2.05 -14.53
N VAL A 287 6.78 -1.68 -14.11
CA VAL A 287 5.81 -2.61 -13.48
C VAL A 287 5.00 -3.32 -14.55
N LEU A 288 4.84 -4.63 -14.42
CA LEU A 288 3.93 -5.45 -15.21
C LEU A 288 2.88 -6.09 -14.30
N PHE A 289 1.64 -5.65 -14.44
CA PHE A 289 0.50 -6.21 -13.71
C PHE A 289 -0.01 -7.48 -14.40
N LEU A 290 -0.19 -8.55 -13.63
CA LEU A 290 -0.63 -9.86 -14.10
C LEU A 290 -2.12 -10.07 -13.78
N LEU A 291 -3.00 -9.47 -14.55
CA LEU A 291 -4.46 -9.58 -14.41
C LEU A 291 -5.07 -10.58 -15.40
N THR A 292 -4.33 -11.63 -15.74
CA THR A 292 -4.73 -12.63 -16.74
C THR A 292 -5.93 -13.50 -16.30
N GLU A 293 -6.13 -13.63 -14.99
CA GLU A 293 -7.13 -14.52 -14.45
C GLU A 293 -8.45 -13.77 -14.16
N PRO A 294 -9.59 -14.23 -14.69
CA PRO A 294 -10.89 -13.63 -14.42
C PRO A 294 -11.21 -13.54 -12.92
N ALA A 295 -10.86 -14.58 -12.16
CA ALA A 295 -11.10 -14.63 -10.72
C ALA A 295 -10.37 -13.50 -9.97
N THR A 296 -9.15 -13.13 -10.39
CA THR A 296 -8.43 -11.97 -9.82
C THR A 296 -9.18 -10.67 -10.09
N ARG A 297 -9.62 -10.45 -11.33
CA ARG A 297 -10.36 -9.24 -11.73
C ARG A 297 -11.72 -9.13 -11.05
N GLU A 298 -12.43 -10.26 -10.88
CA GLU A 298 -13.68 -10.31 -10.13
C GLU A 298 -13.47 -9.98 -8.66
N PHE A 299 -12.43 -10.56 -8.06
CA PHE A 299 -12.05 -10.26 -6.69
C PHE A 299 -11.75 -8.75 -6.52
N MET A 300 -10.92 -8.17 -7.38
CA MET A 300 -10.62 -6.73 -7.34
C MET A 300 -11.90 -5.88 -7.41
N ARG A 301 -12.83 -6.23 -8.30
CA ARG A 301 -14.11 -5.53 -8.45
C ARG A 301 -14.98 -5.67 -7.20
N ALA A 302 -15.05 -6.88 -6.64
CA ALA A 302 -15.84 -7.15 -5.43
C ALA A 302 -15.32 -6.43 -4.20
N GLU A 303 -13.98 -6.29 -4.09
CA GLU A 303 -13.32 -5.58 -2.99
C GLU A 303 -13.13 -4.06 -3.27
N GLY A 304 -13.62 -3.56 -4.39
CA GLY A 304 -13.50 -2.15 -4.74
C GLY A 304 -12.07 -1.71 -5.11
N VAL A 305 -11.15 -2.65 -5.36
CA VAL A 305 -9.78 -2.32 -5.80
C VAL A 305 -9.84 -1.75 -7.21
N GLY A 306 -9.30 -0.55 -7.39
CA GLY A 306 -9.27 0.11 -8.69
C GLY A 306 -8.38 -0.61 -9.71
N ASP A 307 -8.83 -0.63 -10.96
CA ASP A 307 -8.03 -1.17 -12.07
C ASP A 307 -6.74 -0.34 -12.25
N PRO A 308 -5.55 -0.98 -12.37
CA PRO A 308 -4.29 -0.25 -12.53
C PRO A 308 -4.27 0.76 -13.68
N ASP A 309 -4.89 0.46 -14.83
CA ASP A 309 -4.94 1.41 -15.95
C ASP A 309 -5.71 2.68 -15.59
N GLY A 310 -6.74 2.58 -14.75
CA GLY A 310 -7.54 3.72 -14.30
C GLY A 310 -6.90 4.51 -13.17
N VAL A 311 -6.32 3.79 -12.17
CA VAL A 311 -5.82 4.44 -10.92
C VAL A 311 -4.33 4.74 -10.94
N LEU A 312 -3.57 4.07 -11.82
CA LEU A 312 -2.11 4.17 -11.94
C LEU A 312 -1.70 4.47 -13.39
N ALA A 313 -2.43 5.31 -14.09
CA ALA A 313 -2.26 5.58 -15.51
C ALA A 313 -0.79 5.86 -15.89
N GLY A 314 -0.22 5.03 -16.77
CA GLY A 314 1.17 5.09 -17.19
C GLY A 314 2.20 4.55 -16.18
N LEU A 315 1.77 4.05 -15.02
CA LEU A 315 2.63 3.47 -14.00
C LEU A 315 2.68 1.93 -14.07
N GLY A 316 2.61 1.39 -15.26
CA GLY A 316 2.78 -0.03 -15.54
C GLY A 316 2.18 -0.47 -16.85
N LEU A 317 2.47 -1.70 -17.21
CA LEU A 317 1.81 -2.46 -18.26
C LEU A 317 0.83 -3.44 -17.61
N VAL A 318 -0.28 -3.76 -18.27
CA VAL A 318 -1.30 -4.67 -17.72
C VAL A 318 -1.53 -5.82 -18.70
N ALA A 319 -1.17 -7.03 -18.30
CA ALA A 319 -1.51 -8.25 -19.01
C ALA A 319 -2.90 -8.73 -18.57
N ARG A 320 -3.88 -8.73 -19.46
CA ARG A 320 -5.26 -9.14 -19.20
C ARG A 320 -5.57 -10.54 -19.71
N GLU A 321 -4.79 -10.98 -20.71
CA GLU A 321 -4.91 -12.30 -21.30
C GLU A 321 -3.60 -13.08 -21.13
N PRO A 322 -3.66 -14.42 -21.00
CA PRO A 322 -2.48 -15.26 -20.84
C PRO A 322 -1.40 -15.05 -21.92
N GLY A 323 -1.83 -14.82 -23.16
CA GLY A 323 -0.93 -14.61 -24.30
C GLY A 323 -0.21 -13.27 -24.32
N GLU A 324 -0.61 -12.32 -23.50
CA GLU A 324 0.00 -10.98 -23.42
C GLU A 324 1.24 -10.93 -22.50
N VAL A 325 1.39 -11.91 -21.59
CA VAL A 325 2.46 -11.86 -20.57
C VAL A 325 3.84 -11.83 -21.20
N GLY A 326 4.13 -12.70 -22.18
CA GLY A 326 5.42 -12.75 -22.88
C GLY A 326 5.72 -11.46 -23.65
N PRO A 327 4.88 -11.04 -24.59
CA PRO A 327 5.06 -9.79 -25.32
C PRO A 327 5.22 -8.55 -24.43
N LEU A 328 4.43 -8.44 -23.35
CA LEU A 328 4.53 -7.30 -22.43
C LEU A 328 5.78 -7.38 -21.55
N LEU A 329 6.24 -8.58 -21.17
CA LEU A 329 7.51 -8.77 -20.49
C LEU A 329 8.69 -8.32 -21.35
N ALA A 330 8.70 -8.69 -22.64
CA ALA A 330 9.70 -8.23 -23.59
C ALA A 330 9.65 -6.70 -23.79
N ALA A 331 8.44 -6.12 -23.93
CA ALA A 331 8.24 -4.69 -24.02
C ALA A 331 8.73 -3.94 -22.76
N ALA A 332 8.49 -4.48 -21.57
CA ALA A 332 8.93 -3.91 -20.28
C ALA A 332 10.46 -3.78 -20.19
N LEU A 333 11.21 -4.65 -20.83
CA LEU A 333 12.66 -4.60 -20.90
C LEU A 333 13.17 -3.59 -21.95
N GLY A 334 12.29 -3.09 -22.83
CA GLY A 334 12.63 -2.13 -23.86
C GLY A 334 12.95 -0.73 -23.30
N ALA A 335 13.95 -0.06 -23.90
CA ALA A 335 14.40 1.25 -23.43
C ALA A 335 13.31 2.34 -23.55
N GLU A 336 12.46 2.27 -24.56
CA GLU A 336 11.37 3.22 -24.76
C GLU A 336 10.31 3.10 -23.66
N THR A 337 9.86 1.88 -23.36
CA THR A 337 8.87 1.61 -22.31
C THR A 337 9.42 2.03 -20.93
N ARG A 338 10.69 1.75 -20.67
CA ARG A 338 11.35 2.15 -19.40
C ARG A 338 11.42 3.68 -19.26
N ARG A 339 11.70 4.41 -20.35
CA ARG A 339 11.68 5.88 -20.34
C ARG A 339 10.28 6.41 -20.10
N ALA A 340 9.28 5.90 -20.81
CA ALA A 340 7.89 6.32 -20.64
C ALA A 340 7.38 6.10 -19.21
N TYR A 341 7.69 4.94 -18.63
CA TYR A 341 7.38 4.63 -17.22
C TYR A 341 8.08 5.59 -16.26
N HIS A 342 9.36 5.86 -16.48
CA HIS A 342 10.12 6.81 -15.66
C HIS A 342 9.55 8.22 -15.73
N GLU A 343 9.19 8.71 -16.92
CA GLU A 343 8.56 10.01 -17.10
C GLU A 343 7.20 10.09 -16.40
N ALA A 344 6.39 9.03 -16.48
CA ALA A 344 5.13 8.94 -15.75
C ALA A 344 5.36 8.96 -14.23
N SER A 345 6.35 8.21 -13.74
CA SER A 345 6.71 8.17 -12.32
C SER A 345 7.14 9.54 -11.79
N ARG A 346 7.86 10.33 -12.57
CA ARG A 346 8.30 11.69 -12.20
C ARG A 346 7.16 12.70 -12.01
N ARG A 347 5.95 12.36 -12.44
CA ARG A 347 4.74 13.17 -12.17
C ARG A 347 4.16 12.92 -10.77
N LEU A 348 4.62 11.87 -10.09
CA LEU A 348 4.22 11.62 -8.71
C LEU A 348 4.70 12.74 -7.79
N PRO A 349 3.94 13.05 -6.72
CA PRO A 349 4.30 14.10 -5.78
C PRO A 349 5.70 13.90 -5.19
N ALA A 350 6.52 14.94 -5.28
CA ALA A 350 7.90 14.86 -4.81
C ALA A 350 8.01 14.78 -3.29
N ARG A 351 7.04 15.33 -2.55
CA ARG A 351 7.01 15.40 -1.09
C ARG A 351 5.60 15.22 -0.58
N ALA A 352 5.48 14.80 0.67
CA ALA A 352 4.22 14.85 1.41
C ALA A 352 4.08 16.21 2.11
N ASP A 353 2.88 16.78 2.06
CA ASP A 353 2.52 18.01 2.78
C ASP A 353 2.00 17.66 4.19
N ILE A 354 2.94 17.26 5.05
CA ILE A 354 2.66 16.88 6.44
C ILE A 354 2.13 18.08 7.23
N GLU A 355 2.62 19.27 6.93
CA GLU A 355 2.19 20.52 7.58
C GLU A 355 0.71 20.79 7.34
N ALA A 356 0.20 20.56 6.13
CA ALA A 356 -1.23 20.68 5.84
C ALA A 356 -2.06 19.69 6.64
N ILE A 357 -1.60 18.44 6.80
CA ILE A 357 -2.29 17.45 7.65
C ILE A 357 -2.36 17.94 9.10
N VAL A 358 -1.20 18.28 9.67
CA VAL A 358 -1.09 18.76 11.06
C VAL A 358 -1.98 19.97 11.31
N ARG A 359 -1.97 20.94 10.39
CA ARG A 359 -2.77 22.15 10.48
C ARG A 359 -4.27 21.82 10.44
N LEU A 360 -4.74 21.09 9.44
CA LEU A 360 -6.16 20.79 9.25
C LEU A 360 -6.75 19.94 10.39
N VAL A 361 -6.00 18.93 10.82
CA VAL A 361 -6.41 18.09 11.95
C VAL A 361 -6.44 18.91 13.24
N GLY A 362 -5.44 19.77 13.44
CA GLY A 362 -5.33 20.64 14.60
C GLY A 362 -6.46 21.66 14.69
N GLU A 363 -6.71 22.39 13.61
CA GLU A 363 -7.80 23.39 13.53
C GLU A 363 -9.17 22.77 13.82
N ALA A 364 -9.43 21.58 13.29
CA ALA A 364 -10.70 20.89 13.49
C ALA A 364 -10.88 20.38 14.93
N ALA A 365 -9.80 19.86 15.55
CA ALA A 365 -9.83 19.42 16.95
C ALA A 365 -10.08 20.59 17.90
N GLU A 366 -9.39 21.72 17.70
CA GLU A 366 -9.59 22.93 18.51
C GLU A 366 -11.00 23.51 18.35
N ALA A 367 -11.51 23.54 17.13
CA ALA A 367 -12.88 24.00 16.88
C ALA A 367 -13.92 23.13 17.61
N ARG A 368 -13.67 21.81 17.76
CA ARG A 368 -14.56 20.95 18.56
C ARG A 368 -14.47 21.28 20.05
N VAL A 369 -13.26 21.41 20.60
CA VAL A 369 -13.08 21.78 22.01
C VAL A 369 -13.82 23.07 22.35
N LEU A 370 -13.72 24.10 21.50
CA LEU A 370 -14.41 25.37 21.69
C LEU A 370 -15.95 25.21 21.64
N ARG A 371 -16.49 24.41 20.72
CA ARG A 371 -17.93 24.12 20.64
C ARG A 371 -18.44 23.41 21.88
N THR A 372 -17.71 22.38 22.33
CA THR A 372 -18.09 21.59 23.53
C THR A 372 -18.08 22.48 24.78
N ALA A 373 -17.05 23.32 24.93
CA ALA A 373 -16.98 24.28 26.04
C ALA A 373 -18.09 25.36 26.04
N ALA A 374 -18.56 25.73 24.84
CA ALA A 374 -19.66 26.70 24.72
C ALA A 374 -21.07 26.08 24.99
N SER A 375 -21.15 24.75 24.99
CA SER A 375 -22.42 24.01 25.19
C SER A 375 -22.55 23.42 26.61
N ALA A 376 -21.48 23.48 27.41
CA ALA A 376 -21.44 23.07 28.83
C ALA A 376 -21.70 24.24 29.79
#